data_4d9203be64df0fc6a65f5307fe90d1df
#
_entry.id   4d9203be64df0fc6a65f5307fe90d1df
#
_cell.length_a   1.000
_cell.length_b   1.000
_cell.length_c   1.000
_cell.angle_alpha   90.00
_cell.angle_beta   90.00
_cell.angle_gamma   90.00
#
_symmetry.space_group_name_H-M   'P 1'
#
loop_
_entity.id
_entity.type
_entity.pdbx_description
1 polymer ?
#
loop_
_entity_poly.entity_id
_entity_poly.type
_entity_poly.pdbx_seq_one_letter_code
_entity_poly.pdbx_strand_id
1 'polypeptide(L)'
;MVGKKEYAQTNELLNARLDAKKVLIAVHRGAWGGNVIEGTVPSFELALQMGADMFECDLSKSTDGVIYAFHDTQEPRLLKTQKNIRTMSSQEIDALEFYNSIDEPSGKHVQRFEDVVAHFTHGELFNIHRSWSILPETHELLKEYPHVVKQAIIKTPVKDEYLEFFQNCPVKYMYMPIVYSMDELRKVLTYDKINIVGVEAIAPTADNEMIDPENLKWIREQGLYIWVNSINLGRGHELSGTYNDDIALSKGPDAAWGVLMDRGYNVIQTDWPSQLASYRNNKFG
;
A
#
# COMPACT_ATOMS: atom_id res chain seq x y z
N MET A 1 -9.74 12.24 13.45
CA MET A 1 -8.27 12.15 13.49
C MET A 1 -7.88 10.70 13.78
N VAL A 2 -7.06 10.11 12.93
CA VAL A 2 -6.55 8.74 13.13
C VAL A 2 -5.19 8.75 13.81
N GLY A 3 -4.86 7.63 14.49
CA GLY A 3 -3.66 7.46 15.27
C GLY A 3 -3.69 8.16 16.63
N LYS A 4 -2.61 7.96 17.40
CA LYS A 4 -2.48 8.51 18.75
C LYS A 4 -2.15 10.00 18.73
N LYS A 5 -2.66 10.75 19.71
CA LYS A 5 -2.40 12.21 19.83
C LYS A 5 -0.93 12.57 19.94
N GLU A 6 -0.13 11.71 20.58
CA GLU A 6 1.32 11.91 20.72
C GLU A 6 2.07 11.89 19.39
N TYR A 7 1.49 11.27 18.33
CA TYR A 7 2.04 11.21 16.98
C TYR A 7 1.30 12.13 15.99
N ALA A 8 0.48 13.06 16.48
CA ALA A 8 -0.36 13.93 15.65
C ALA A 8 0.44 14.67 14.55
N GLN A 9 1.67 15.11 14.85
CA GLN A 9 2.52 15.81 13.90
C GLN A 9 2.98 14.89 12.75
N THR A 10 3.29 13.62 13.04
CA THR A 10 3.60 12.61 12.02
C THR A 10 2.39 12.31 11.13
N ASN A 11 1.19 12.24 11.74
CA ASN A 11 -0.03 11.83 11.09
C ASN A 11 -0.81 13.00 10.43
N GLU A 12 -0.28 14.23 10.49
CA GLU A 12 -0.95 15.46 10.05
C GLU A 12 -1.42 15.39 8.60
N LEU A 13 -0.52 15.00 7.70
CA LEU A 13 -0.80 14.92 6.27
C LEU A 13 -1.90 13.88 5.95
N LEU A 14 -1.79 12.70 6.53
CA LEU A 14 -2.79 11.64 6.37
C LEU A 14 -4.17 12.09 6.88
N ASN A 15 -4.21 12.69 8.09
CA ASN A 15 -5.46 13.20 8.66
C ASN A 15 -6.09 14.29 7.78
N ALA A 16 -5.29 15.24 7.29
CA ALA A 16 -5.79 16.29 6.39
C ALA A 16 -6.39 15.71 5.09
N ARG A 17 -5.79 14.64 4.53
CA ARG A 17 -6.32 13.96 3.35
C ARG A 17 -7.63 13.23 3.65
N LEU A 18 -7.71 12.50 4.77
CA LEU A 18 -8.93 11.80 5.19
C LEU A 18 -10.09 12.77 5.46
N ASP A 19 -9.82 13.89 6.12
CA ASP A 19 -10.83 14.92 6.41
C ASP A 19 -11.35 15.55 5.11
N ALA A 20 -10.46 15.81 4.14
CA ALA A 20 -10.83 16.45 2.87
C ALA A 20 -11.62 15.54 1.93
N LYS A 21 -11.34 14.22 1.92
CA LYS A 21 -11.84 13.32 0.86
C LYS A 21 -12.75 12.18 1.35
N LYS A 22 -12.93 12.02 2.66
CA LYS A 22 -13.70 10.93 3.31
C LYS A 22 -13.17 9.53 3.00
N VAL A 23 -12.92 9.22 1.72
CA VAL A 23 -12.34 7.96 1.24
C VAL A 23 -11.13 8.28 0.39
N LEU A 24 -9.96 7.73 0.74
CA LEU A 24 -8.74 7.84 -0.03
C LEU A 24 -8.61 6.66 -1.01
N ILE A 25 -7.96 6.93 -2.13
CA ILE A 25 -7.68 5.94 -3.17
C ILE A 25 -6.19 5.63 -3.17
N ALA A 26 -5.86 4.38 -2.91
CA ALA A 26 -4.53 3.83 -3.06
C ALA A 26 -4.43 3.05 -4.37
N VAL A 27 -3.28 3.14 -5.07
CA VAL A 27 -3.08 2.40 -6.32
C VAL A 27 -2.00 1.36 -6.12
N HIS A 28 -2.35 0.12 -6.45
CA HIS A 28 -1.49 -1.05 -6.36
C HIS A 28 -0.35 -0.95 -7.37
N ARG A 29 0.90 -0.80 -6.90
CA ARG A 29 2.12 -0.65 -7.70
C ARG A 29 2.10 0.51 -8.72
N GLY A 30 1.27 1.53 -8.48
CA GLY A 30 1.05 2.61 -9.42
C GLY A 30 0.15 2.26 -10.61
N ALA A 31 -0.15 3.24 -11.47
CA ALA A 31 -0.91 3.02 -12.71
C ALA A 31 0.05 2.71 -13.85
N TRP A 32 -0.18 1.62 -14.56
CA TRP A 32 0.75 1.13 -15.58
C TRP A 32 0.04 0.66 -16.86
N GLY A 33 0.79 0.63 -17.95
CA GLY A 33 0.34 0.21 -19.28
C GLY A 33 1.26 0.74 -20.37
N GLY A 34 1.32 0.10 -21.53
CA GLY A 34 2.27 0.46 -22.57
C GLY A 34 3.71 0.43 -22.03
N ASN A 35 4.42 1.56 -22.16
CA ASN A 35 5.79 1.75 -21.66
C ASN A 35 5.86 2.33 -20.23
N VAL A 36 4.74 2.51 -19.54
CA VAL A 36 4.72 2.81 -18.10
C VAL A 36 4.70 1.52 -17.33
N ILE A 37 5.77 1.22 -16.61
CA ILE A 37 5.97 -0.05 -15.90
C ILE A 37 5.53 0.12 -14.44
N GLU A 38 4.86 -0.87 -13.87
CA GLU A 38 4.48 -0.90 -12.45
C GLU A 38 5.70 -0.80 -11.53
N GLY A 39 5.52 -0.23 -10.33
CA GLY A 39 6.60 -0.10 -9.36
C GLY A 39 7.68 0.93 -9.76
N THR A 40 7.37 1.86 -10.65
CA THR A 40 8.30 2.91 -11.10
C THR A 40 7.75 4.31 -10.82
N VAL A 41 8.64 5.30 -10.68
CA VAL A 41 8.24 6.71 -10.51
C VAL A 41 7.19 7.15 -11.55
N PRO A 42 7.35 6.86 -12.86
CA PRO A 42 6.30 7.20 -13.83
C PRO A 42 4.94 6.56 -13.55
N SER A 43 4.89 5.32 -13.02
CA SER A 43 3.62 4.68 -12.68
C SER A 43 2.97 5.30 -11.44
N PHE A 44 3.78 5.75 -10.48
CA PHE A 44 3.31 6.43 -9.28
C PHE A 44 2.79 7.83 -9.60
N GLU A 45 3.53 8.59 -10.42
CA GLU A 45 3.06 9.90 -10.93
C GLU A 45 1.75 9.77 -11.70
N LEU A 46 1.67 8.79 -12.61
CA LEU A 46 0.44 8.55 -13.38
C LEU A 46 -0.74 8.22 -12.47
N ALA A 47 -0.53 7.39 -11.43
CA ALA A 47 -1.58 7.09 -10.46
C ALA A 47 -2.12 8.36 -9.77
N LEU A 48 -1.24 9.24 -9.33
CA LEU A 48 -1.62 10.51 -8.70
C LEU A 48 -2.35 11.44 -9.69
N GLN A 49 -1.88 11.52 -10.94
CA GLN A 49 -2.55 12.28 -12.01
C GLN A 49 -3.95 11.73 -12.34
N MET A 50 -4.16 10.42 -12.20
CA MET A 50 -5.46 9.77 -12.37
C MET A 50 -6.41 9.93 -11.17
N GLY A 51 -6.02 10.71 -10.16
CA GLY A 51 -6.87 11.06 -9.01
C GLY A 51 -6.70 10.18 -7.79
N ALA A 52 -5.66 9.35 -7.74
CA ALA A 52 -5.26 8.65 -6.53
C ALA A 52 -4.76 9.62 -5.46
N ASP A 53 -4.89 9.22 -4.19
CA ASP A 53 -4.41 9.98 -3.05
C ASP A 53 -3.07 9.45 -2.54
N MET A 54 -2.75 8.20 -2.87
CA MET A 54 -1.49 7.54 -2.57
C MET A 54 -1.23 6.38 -3.54
N PHE A 55 0.02 6.00 -3.64
CA PHE A 55 0.45 4.79 -4.35
C PHE A 55 1.02 3.76 -3.37
N GLU A 56 1.01 2.51 -3.78
CA GLU A 56 1.66 1.43 -3.03
C GLU A 56 2.94 0.99 -3.75
N CYS A 57 3.99 0.72 -2.96
CA CYS A 57 5.33 0.38 -3.42
C CYS A 57 5.84 -0.87 -2.70
N ASP A 58 6.02 -1.95 -3.45
CA ASP A 58 6.65 -3.18 -2.96
C ASP A 58 8.17 -3.05 -2.90
N LEU A 59 8.80 -3.57 -1.85
CA LEU A 59 10.24 -3.56 -1.70
C LEU A 59 10.87 -4.94 -1.82
N SER A 60 12.01 -4.98 -2.51
CA SER A 60 12.91 -6.13 -2.57
C SER A 60 14.35 -5.69 -2.34
N LYS A 61 15.18 -6.54 -1.72
CA LYS A 61 16.58 -6.24 -1.42
C LYS A 61 17.50 -7.19 -2.17
N SER A 62 18.54 -6.65 -2.81
CA SER A 62 19.64 -7.41 -3.41
C SER A 62 20.50 -8.12 -2.36
N THR A 63 21.35 -9.04 -2.80
CA THR A 63 22.27 -9.78 -1.91
C THR A 63 23.35 -8.90 -1.29
N ASP A 64 23.66 -7.76 -1.89
CA ASP A 64 24.62 -6.76 -1.43
C ASP A 64 23.98 -5.54 -0.75
N GLY A 65 22.65 -5.62 -0.45
CA GLY A 65 21.97 -4.70 0.45
C GLY A 65 21.23 -3.53 -0.19
N VAL A 66 21.21 -3.39 -1.51
CA VAL A 66 20.48 -2.32 -2.20
C VAL A 66 18.97 -2.64 -2.22
N ILE A 67 18.13 -1.68 -1.86
CA ILE A 67 16.67 -1.83 -1.84
C ILE A 67 16.08 -1.29 -3.15
N TYR A 68 15.21 -2.08 -3.77
CA TYR A 68 14.54 -1.77 -5.03
C TYR A 68 13.03 -1.68 -4.84
N ALA A 69 12.39 -0.80 -5.62
CA ALA A 69 10.95 -0.74 -5.79
C ALA A 69 10.52 -1.82 -6.78
N PHE A 70 10.30 -3.05 -6.27
CA PHE A 70 9.97 -4.20 -7.10
C PHE A 70 9.28 -5.31 -6.29
N HIS A 71 8.20 -5.86 -6.83
CA HIS A 71 7.57 -7.05 -6.25
C HIS A 71 8.29 -8.30 -6.75
N ASP A 72 9.03 -8.99 -5.87
CA ASP A 72 9.61 -10.29 -6.19
C ASP A 72 8.52 -11.27 -6.66
N THR A 73 8.85 -12.22 -7.51
CA THR A 73 7.97 -13.10 -8.27
C THR A 73 7.41 -12.50 -9.58
N GLN A 74 7.62 -11.19 -9.84
CA GLN A 74 7.26 -10.59 -11.12
C GLN A 74 8.39 -10.64 -12.17
N GLU A 75 9.54 -11.19 -11.83
CA GLU A 75 10.71 -11.30 -12.70
C GLU A 75 10.39 -11.99 -14.04
N PRO A 76 9.63 -13.11 -14.09
CA PRO A 76 9.31 -13.75 -15.38
C PRO A 76 8.49 -12.86 -16.31
N ARG A 77 7.58 -12.06 -15.74
CA ARG A 77 6.71 -11.17 -16.51
C ARG A 77 7.44 -9.89 -16.93
N LEU A 78 8.08 -9.23 -15.97
CA LEU A 78 8.63 -7.89 -16.16
C LEU A 78 10.09 -7.87 -16.64
N LEU A 79 10.89 -8.90 -16.33
CA LEU A 79 12.32 -8.93 -16.58
C LEU A 79 12.76 -10.13 -17.44
N LYS A 80 11.80 -10.98 -17.85
CA LYS A 80 12.04 -12.21 -18.65
C LYS A 80 13.12 -13.14 -18.08
N THR A 81 13.28 -13.16 -16.76
CA THR A 81 14.17 -14.05 -16.04
C THR A 81 13.42 -14.87 -15.00
N GLN A 82 13.89 -16.11 -14.74
CA GLN A 82 13.36 -16.96 -13.67
C GLN A 82 14.11 -16.76 -12.35
N LYS A 83 15.23 -16.02 -12.35
CA LYS A 83 16.03 -15.77 -11.16
C LYS A 83 15.34 -14.70 -10.31
N ASN A 84 15.06 -15.01 -9.04
CA ASN A 84 14.43 -14.08 -8.12
C ASN A 84 15.39 -12.93 -7.80
N ILE A 85 14.92 -11.68 -7.90
CA ILE A 85 15.69 -10.45 -7.67
C ILE A 85 16.41 -10.45 -6.31
N ARG A 86 15.80 -11.06 -5.29
CA ARG A 86 16.37 -11.16 -3.94
C ARG A 86 17.61 -12.06 -3.84
N THR A 87 17.91 -12.81 -4.91
CA THR A 87 19.11 -13.67 -5.03
C THR A 87 20.17 -13.07 -5.95
N MET A 88 19.97 -11.84 -6.43
CA MET A 88 20.87 -11.12 -7.32
C MET A 88 21.64 -10.04 -6.57
N SER A 89 22.83 -9.71 -7.05
CA SER A 89 23.56 -8.50 -6.67
C SER A 89 22.90 -7.24 -7.29
N SER A 90 23.18 -6.09 -6.73
CA SER A 90 22.72 -4.82 -7.33
C SER A 90 23.22 -4.63 -8.77
N GLN A 91 24.47 -5.03 -9.05
CA GLN A 91 25.02 -4.98 -10.41
C GLN A 91 24.23 -5.86 -11.40
N GLU A 92 23.80 -7.07 -10.97
CA GLU A 92 22.95 -7.93 -11.79
C GLU A 92 21.57 -7.32 -12.02
N ILE A 93 20.98 -6.72 -10.99
CA ILE A 93 19.64 -6.09 -11.06
C ILE A 93 19.66 -4.84 -11.94
N ASP A 94 20.63 -3.96 -11.75
CA ASP A 94 20.78 -2.73 -12.52
C ASP A 94 21.01 -2.98 -14.03
N ALA A 95 21.50 -4.18 -14.40
CA ALA A 95 21.66 -4.60 -15.78
C ALA A 95 20.37 -5.15 -16.42
N LEU A 96 19.32 -5.46 -15.62
CA LEU A 96 18.06 -5.98 -16.15
C LEU A 96 17.22 -4.86 -16.74
N GLU A 97 16.65 -5.12 -17.90
CA GLU A 97 15.72 -4.22 -18.58
C GLU A 97 14.27 -4.70 -18.38
N PHE A 98 13.36 -3.76 -18.14
CA PHE A 98 11.93 -4.04 -18.12
C PHE A 98 11.37 -4.31 -19.50
N TYR A 99 10.42 -5.23 -19.56
CA TYR A 99 9.54 -5.45 -20.69
C TYR A 99 8.20 -4.79 -20.45
N ASN A 100 7.67 -4.14 -21.48
CA ASN A 100 6.40 -3.43 -21.42
C ASN A 100 5.18 -4.36 -21.54
N SER A 101 3.96 -3.79 -21.56
CA SER A 101 2.71 -4.57 -21.58
C SER A 101 2.46 -5.35 -22.88
N ILE A 102 3.26 -5.15 -23.91
CA ILE A 102 3.23 -5.90 -25.19
C ILE A 102 4.48 -6.76 -25.41
N ASP A 103 5.19 -7.06 -24.31
CA ASP A 103 6.39 -7.92 -24.30
C ASP A 103 7.60 -7.40 -25.10
N GLU A 104 7.70 -6.07 -25.30
CA GLU A 104 8.83 -5.42 -25.92
C GLU A 104 9.77 -4.79 -24.89
N PRO A 105 11.09 -4.76 -25.10
CA PRO A 105 12.04 -4.03 -24.25
C PRO A 105 11.65 -2.56 -24.13
N SER A 106 11.67 -2.02 -22.92
CA SER A 106 11.18 -0.66 -22.64
C SER A 106 12.27 0.40 -22.56
N GLY A 107 13.53 0.00 -22.53
CA GLY A 107 14.67 0.89 -22.26
C GLY A 107 14.75 1.36 -20.79
N LYS A 108 14.00 0.73 -19.89
CA LYS A 108 13.92 1.10 -18.46
C LYS A 108 14.42 -0.02 -17.58
N HIS A 109 14.96 0.34 -16.42
CA HIS A 109 15.55 -0.59 -15.45
C HIS A 109 14.80 -0.56 -14.12
N VAL A 110 15.04 -1.57 -13.28
CA VAL A 110 14.46 -1.65 -11.93
C VAL A 110 14.95 -0.44 -11.12
N GLN A 111 14.02 0.29 -10.52
CA GLN A 111 14.35 1.50 -9.77
C GLN A 111 14.78 1.18 -8.36
N ARG A 112 15.84 1.83 -7.90
CA ARG A 112 16.22 1.80 -6.49
C ARG A 112 15.18 2.55 -5.67
N PHE A 113 14.89 2.05 -4.48
CA PHE A 113 13.88 2.69 -3.62
C PHE A 113 14.32 4.07 -3.14
N GLU A 114 15.61 4.31 -3.00
CA GLU A 114 16.17 5.63 -2.70
C GLU A 114 15.78 6.69 -3.74
N ASP A 115 15.74 6.33 -5.04
CA ASP A 115 15.31 7.23 -6.11
C ASP A 115 13.82 7.58 -6.00
N VAL A 116 13.01 6.60 -5.59
CA VAL A 116 11.56 6.82 -5.36
C VAL A 116 11.34 7.81 -4.21
N VAL A 117 11.96 7.60 -3.07
CA VAL A 117 11.77 8.50 -1.91
C VAL A 117 12.40 9.87 -2.12
N ALA A 118 13.49 9.97 -2.89
CA ALA A 118 14.09 11.25 -3.27
C ALA A 118 13.22 12.04 -4.24
N HIS A 119 12.40 11.37 -5.06
CA HIS A 119 11.52 12.01 -6.05
C HIS A 119 10.26 12.60 -5.40
N PHE A 120 9.59 11.85 -4.51
CA PHE A 120 8.31 12.25 -3.90
C PHE A 120 8.51 13.05 -2.62
N THR A 121 8.76 14.35 -2.72
CA THR A 121 9.10 15.25 -1.60
C THR A 121 8.06 16.31 -1.27
N HIS A 122 6.92 16.35 -2.01
CA HIS A 122 5.94 17.43 -1.92
C HIS A 122 4.65 17.06 -1.16
N GLY A 123 4.71 16.01 -0.33
CA GLY A 123 3.57 15.55 0.48
C GLY A 123 2.69 14.54 -0.25
N GLU A 124 3.26 13.79 -1.16
CA GLU A 124 2.63 12.61 -1.72
C GLU A 124 2.60 11.50 -0.67
N LEU A 125 1.42 10.94 -0.41
CA LEU A 125 1.30 9.79 0.46
C LEU A 125 1.66 8.51 -0.30
N PHE A 126 2.31 7.56 0.37
CA PHE A 126 2.56 6.25 -0.20
C PHE A 126 2.62 5.15 0.87
N ASN A 127 2.31 3.94 0.44
CA ASN A 127 2.36 2.76 1.27
C ASN A 127 3.60 1.93 0.92
N ILE A 128 4.42 1.61 1.93
CA ILE A 128 5.57 0.71 1.80
C ILE A 128 5.10 -0.71 2.16
N HIS A 129 5.18 -1.59 1.17
CA HIS A 129 4.79 -2.99 1.27
C HIS A 129 6.01 -3.92 1.12
N ARG A 130 5.89 -5.16 1.58
CA ARG A 130 6.90 -6.23 1.50
C ARG A 130 8.28 -5.89 2.12
N SER A 131 8.34 -4.84 2.94
CA SER A 131 9.55 -4.45 3.67
C SER A 131 9.80 -5.26 4.94
N TRP A 132 8.86 -6.13 5.36
CA TRP A 132 8.90 -6.77 6.67
C TRP A 132 10.13 -7.66 6.93
N SER A 133 10.72 -8.26 5.90
CA SER A 133 11.96 -9.03 6.04
C SER A 133 13.24 -8.19 6.03
N ILE A 134 13.12 -6.88 5.84
CA ILE A 134 14.21 -5.91 5.69
C ILE A 134 13.91 -4.60 6.44
N LEU A 135 13.12 -4.66 7.52
CA LEU A 135 12.73 -3.47 8.30
C LEU A 135 13.92 -2.66 8.82
N PRO A 136 14.99 -3.29 9.36
CA PRO A 136 16.17 -2.54 9.81
C PRO A 136 16.85 -1.77 8.67
N GLU A 137 17.05 -2.40 7.53
CA GLU A 137 17.69 -1.78 6.36
C GLU A 137 16.80 -0.69 5.76
N THR A 138 15.48 -0.92 5.71
CA THR A 138 14.51 0.09 5.29
C THR A 138 14.55 1.31 6.22
N HIS A 139 14.62 1.10 7.53
CA HIS A 139 14.77 2.17 8.51
C HIS A 139 16.04 2.98 8.29
N GLU A 140 17.20 2.31 8.11
CA GLU A 140 18.47 2.98 7.87
C GLU A 140 18.42 3.86 6.60
N LEU A 141 17.82 3.37 5.51
CA LEU A 141 17.61 4.16 4.30
C LEU A 141 16.70 5.36 4.57
N LEU A 142 15.56 5.16 5.23
CA LEU A 142 14.56 6.23 5.43
C LEU A 142 15.06 7.34 6.37
N LYS A 143 16.04 7.10 7.22
CA LYS A 143 16.67 8.14 8.07
C LYS A 143 17.31 9.25 7.24
N GLU A 144 17.80 8.93 6.06
CA GLU A 144 18.40 9.93 5.15
C GLU A 144 17.31 10.79 4.45
N TYR A 145 16.04 10.41 4.57
CA TYR A 145 14.89 11.07 3.92
C TYR A 145 13.81 11.45 4.94
N PRO A 146 14.05 12.44 5.85
CA PRO A 146 13.17 12.73 6.98
C PRO A 146 11.74 13.13 6.61
N HIS A 147 11.50 13.63 5.40
CA HIS A 147 10.16 13.95 4.90
C HIS A 147 9.26 12.70 4.79
N VAL A 148 9.84 11.53 4.54
CA VAL A 148 9.14 10.25 4.39
C VAL A 148 8.36 9.86 5.65
N VAL A 149 8.82 10.27 6.83
CA VAL A 149 8.14 9.96 8.10
C VAL A 149 6.68 10.45 8.11
N LYS A 150 6.39 11.55 7.40
CA LYS A 150 5.04 12.12 7.28
C LYS A 150 4.26 11.64 6.05
N GLN A 151 4.92 10.93 5.12
CA GLN A 151 4.34 10.52 3.84
C GLN A 151 4.10 9.01 3.77
N ALA A 152 5.00 8.22 4.38
CA ALA A 152 4.97 6.77 4.23
C ALA A 152 4.15 6.08 5.32
N ILE A 153 3.30 5.15 4.89
CA ILE A 153 2.59 4.19 5.73
C ILE A 153 3.25 2.84 5.52
N ILE A 154 3.87 2.28 6.57
CA ILE A 154 4.53 0.97 6.48
C ILE A 154 3.56 -0.10 6.94
N LYS A 155 3.38 -1.16 6.15
CA LYS A 155 2.51 -2.27 6.50
C LYS A 155 3.26 -3.59 6.61
N THR A 156 2.84 -4.44 7.54
CA THR A 156 3.36 -5.80 7.73
C THR A 156 2.26 -6.77 8.15
N PRO A 157 2.42 -8.07 7.90
CA PRO A 157 1.64 -9.09 8.61
C PRO A 157 1.81 -8.98 10.13
N VAL A 158 0.86 -9.50 10.89
CA VAL A 158 0.90 -9.50 12.36
C VAL A 158 1.84 -10.60 12.86
N LYS A 159 3.10 -10.22 13.16
CA LYS A 159 4.09 -11.08 13.81
C LYS A 159 4.81 -10.31 14.91
N ASP A 160 5.15 -11.00 16.00
CA ASP A 160 5.81 -10.36 17.16
C ASP A 160 7.09 -9.64 16.76
N GLU A 161 7.94 -10.25 15.94
CA GLU A 161 9.19 -9.67 15.45
C GLU A 161 9.01 -8.31 14.76
N TYR A 162 7.92 -8.14 13.98
CA TYR A 162 7.64 -6.87 13.29
C TYR A 162 7.04 -5.85 14.25
N LEU A 163 6.14 -6.28 15.14
CA LEU A 163 5.54 -5.41 16.14
C LEU A 163 6.60 -4.91 17.13
N GLU A 164 7.51 -5.76 17.58
CA GLU A 164 8.64 -5.38 18.43
C GLU A 164 9.57 -4.39 17.74
N PHE A 165 9.82 -4.54 16.44
CA PHE A 165 10.58 -3.56 15.67
C PHE A 165 9.94 -2.17 15.78
N PHE A 166 8.65 -2.02 15.45
CA PHE A 166 7.96 -0.72 15.50
C PHE A 166 7.80 -0.19 16.93
N GLN A 167 7.57 -1.06 17.92
CA GLN A 167 7.50 -0.71 19.33
C GLN A 167 8.80 -0.06 19.81
N ASN A 168 9.96 -0.59 19.38
CA ASN A 168 11.27 -0.15 19.82
C ASN A 168 11.95 0.86 18.89
N CYS A 169 11.47 1.01 17.65
CA CYS A 169 12.01 1.96 16.68
C CYS A 169 11.92 3.40 17.22
N PRO A 170 13.01 4.18 17.21
CA PRO A 170 12.99 5.57 17.69
C PRO A 170 12.15 6.48 16.80
N VAL A 171 12.09 6.21 15.50
CA VAL A 171 11.22 6.92 14.54
C VAL A 171 9.85 6.28 14.53
N LYS A 172 8.81 7.06 14.84
CA LYS A 172 7.43 6.55 14.89
C LYS A 172 6.73 6.73 13.54
N TYR A 173 7.10 5.87 12.59
CA TYR A 173 6.46 5.80 11.27
C TYR A 173 4.96 5.55 11.41
N MET A 174 4.17 6.00 10.46
CA MET A 174 2.78 5.58 10.32
C MET A 174 2.76 4.08 10.01
N TYR A 175 2.12 3.30 10.89
CA TYR A 175 2.07 1.85 10.79
C TYR A 175 0.64 1.36 10.55
N MET A 176 0.51 0.38 9.65
CA MET A 176 -0.74 -0.29 9.33
C MET A 176 -0.54 -1.81 9.30
N PRO A 177 -1.06 -2.58 10.27
CA PRO A 177 -1.03 -4.05 10.22
C PRO A 177 -1.96 -4.59 9.12
N ILE A 178 -1.55 -5.69 8.50
CA ILE A 178 -2.39 -6.54 7.65
C ILE A 178 -3.06 -7.55 8.56
N VAL A 179 -4.39 -7.51 8.68
CA VAL A 179 -5.13 -8.35 9.61
C VAL A 179 -6.20 -9.18 8.89
N TYR A 180 -6.35 -10.42 9.33
CA TYR A 180 -7.34 -11.39 8.86
C TYR A 180 -8.44 -11.63 9.91
N SER A 181 -8.24 -11.14 11.15
CA SER A 181 -9.17 -11.32 12.25
C SER A 181 -9.13 -10.17 13.25
N MET A 182 -10.21 -10.03 14.02
CA MET A 182 -10.29 -9.07 15.12
C MET A 182 -9.30 -9.41 16.25
N ASP A 183 -8.96 -10.69 16.44
CA ASP A 183 -7.97 -11.09 17.45
C ASP A 183 -6.56 -10.64 17.07
N GLU A 184 -6.18 -10.72 15.80
CA GLU A 184 -4.92 -10.12 15.33
C GLU A 184 -4.88 -8.63 15.59
N LEU A 185 -5.97 -7.90 15.30
CA LEU A 185 -6.03 -6.46 15.57
C LEU A 185 -5.93 -6.15 17.06
N ARG A 186 -6.66 -6.88 17.92
CA ARG A 186 -6.57 -6.73 19.39
C ARG A 186 -5.15 -6.94 19.88
N LYS A 187 -4.45 -7.96 19.35
CA LYS A 187 -3.02 -8.19 19.65
C LYS A 187 -2.16 -6.98 19.32
N VAL A 188 -2.30 -6.43 18.10
CA VAL A 188 -1.53 -5.24 17.68
C VAL A 188 -1.78 -4.05 18.60
N LEU A 189 -3.02 -3.84 19.03
CA LEU A 189 -3.39 -2.72 19.90
C LEU A 189 -2.81 -2.80 21.32
N THR A 190 -2.25 -3.95 21.73
CA THR A 190 -1.51 -4.06 23.00
C THR A 190 -0.13 -3.38 22.97
N TYR A 191 0.38 -3.05 21.79
CA TYR A 191 1.67 -2.37 21.61
C TYR A 191 1.49 -0.85 21.69
N ASP A 192 1.81 -0.28 22.84
CA ASP A 192 1.48 1.11 23.20
C ASP A 192 2.33 2.18 22.51
N LYS A 193 3.56 1.83 22.05
CA LYS A 193 4.51 2.78 21.43
C LYS A 193 4.54 2.71 19.90
N ILE A 194 3.65 1.95 19.27
CA ILE A 194 3.51 1.92 17.82
C ILE A 194 2.55 3.05 17.39
N ASN A 195 2.91 3.78 16.36
CA ASN A 195 2.03 4.76 15.71
C ASN A 195 1.08 4.06 14.72
N ILE A 196 0.12 3.32 15.26
CA ILE A 196 -0.89 2.63 14.46
C ILE A 196 -1.88 3.68 13.95
N VAL A 197 -1.96 3.87 12.64
CA VAL A 197 -2.86 4.86 12.02
C VAL A 197 -4.09 4.22 11.37
N GLY A 198 -4.01 2.94 11.02
CA GLY A 198 -5.09 2.21 10.38
C GLY A 198 -4.83 0.72 10.35
N VAL A 199 -5.67 0.00 9.67
CA VAL A 199 -5.62 -1.45 9.50
C VAL A 199 -5.95 -1.82 8.07
N GLU A 200 -5.15 -2.69 7.46
CA GLU A 200 -5.52 -3.36 6.21
C GLU A 200 -6.36 -4.58 6.55
N ALA A 201 -7.65 -4.49 6.25
CA ALA A 201 -8.64 -5.50 6.58
C ALA A 201 -8.76 -6.49 5.42
N ILE A 202 -8.29 -7.73 5.61
CA ILE A 202 -8.38 -8.81 4.62
C ILE A 202 -9.62 -9.67 4.92
N ALA A 203 -10.52 -9.73 3.96
CA ALA A 203 -11.72 -10.56 4.02
C ALA A 203 -11.74 -11.59 2.89
N PRO A 204 -11.23 -12.82 3.12
CA PRO A 204 -11.20 -13.87 2.09
C PRO A 204 -12.59 -14.35 1.65
N THR A 205 -13.61 -14.17 2.51
CA THR A 205 -14.98 -14.58 2.26
C THR A 205 -15.97 -13.47 2.60
N ALA A 206 -17.17 -13.53 2.05
CA ALA A 206 -18.22 -12.51 2.25
C ALA A 206 -18.79 -12.48 3.69
N ASP A 207 -18.56 -13.52 4.47
CA ASP A 207 -18.97 -13.67 5.87
C ASP A 207 -17.81 -13.48 6.88
N ASN A 208 -16.62 -13.07 6.38
CA ASN A 208 -15.47 -12.80 7.23
C ASN A 208 -15.75 -11.65 8.21
N GLU A 209 -15.25 -11.77 9.44
CA GLU A 209 -15.44 -10.75 10.48
C GLU A 209 -14.83 -9.38 10.13
N MET A 210 -13.82 -9.32 9.24
CA MET A 210 -13.20 -8.08 8.78
C MET A 210 -14.04 -7.29 7.78
N ILE A 211 -15.22 -7.78 7.40
CA ILE A 211 -16.20 -7.08 6.57
C ILE A 211 -17.52 -6.80 7.33
N ASP A 212 -17.62 -7.30 8.56
CA ASP A 212 -18.78 -7.08 9.43
C ASP A 212 -18.91 -5.60 9.82
N PRO A 213 -20.07 -4.95 9.62
CA PRO A 213 -20.25 -3.52 9.88
C PRO A 213 -20.00 -3.11 11.34
N GLU A 214 -20.32 -3.96 12.32
CA GLU A 214 -20.10 -3.65 13.75
C GLU A 214 -18.62 -3.69 14.09
N ASN A 215 -17.86 -4.66 13.54
CA ASN A 215 -16.42 -4.72 13.69
C ASN A 215 -15.73 -3.53 13.01
N LEU A 216 -16.14 -3.17 11.79
CA LEU A 216 -15.62 -1.99 11.09
C LEU A 216 -15.92 -0.70 11.86
N LYS A 217 -17.10 -0.58 12.46
CA LYS A 217 -17.45 0.54 13.35
C LYS A 217 -16.54 0.58 14.57
N TRP A 218 -16.36 -0.54 15.26
CA TRP A 218 -15.47 -0.65 16.42
C TRP A 218 -14.03 -0.23 16.07
N ILE A 219 -13.50 -0.66 14.91
CA ILE A 219 -12.16 -0.28 14.45
C ILE A 219 -12.03 1.26 14.33
N ARG A 220 -13.02 1.91 13.71
CA ARG A 220 -13.01 3.38 13.58
C ARG A 220 -13.11 4.08 14.96
N GLU A 221 -13.84 3.51 15.91
CA GLU A 221 -13.93 4.02 17.29
C GLU A 221 -12.59 3.92 18.04
N GLN A 222 -11.68 3.03 17.62
CA GLN A 222 -10.29 3.02 18.11
C GLN A 222 -9.42 4.14 17.50
N GLY A 223 -9.97 4.99 16.64
CA GLY A 223 -9.22 6.04 15.95
C GLY A 223 -8.33 5.54 14.82
N LEU A 224 -8.76 4.47 14.14
CA LEU A 224 -8.05 3.88 13.01
C LEU A 224 -8.83 4.07 11.71
N TYR A 225 -8.14 4.34 10.60
CA TYR A 225 -8.76 4.16 9.30
C TYR A 225 -8.78 2.67 8.91
N ILE A 226 -9.64 2.33 7.95
CA ILE A 226 -9.75 0.96 7.45
C ILE A 226 -9.44 0.95 5.96
N TRP A 227 -8.38 0.21 5.62
CA TRP A 227 -7.98 -0.05 4.24
C TRP A 227 -8.55 -1.38 3.77
N VAL A 228 -9.07 -1.40 2.55
CA VAL A 228 -9.51 -2.59 1.85
C VAL A 228 -8.87 -2.70 0.47
N ASN A 229 -8.56 -3.92 0.05
CA ASN A 229 -8.04 -4.20 -1.28
C ASN A 229 -9.19 -4.60 -2.21
N SER A 230 -9.57 -3.71 -3.11
CA SER A 230 -10.54 -3.99 -4.18
C SER A 230 -9.91 -4.67 -5.40
N ILE A 231 -8.59 -4.79 -5.42
CA ILE A 231 -7.84 -5.46 -6.50
C ILE A 231 -8.22 -6.93 -6.62
N ASN A 232 -8.13 -7.49 -7.83
CA ASN A 232 -8.34 -8.90 -8.09
C ASN A 232 -6.99 -9.59 -8.34
N LEU A 233 -6.61 -10.50 -7.43
CA LEU A 233 -5.38 -11.31 -7.54
C LEU A 233 -5.63 -12.72 -8.11
N GLY A 234 -6.85 -12.98 -8.60
CA GLY A 234 -7.26 -14.28 -9.13
C GLY A 234 -7.98 -15.17 -8.10
N ARG A 235 -8.45 -16.32 -8.57
CA ARG A 235 -9.24 -17.25 -7.75
C ARG A 235 -8.44 -17.76 -6.55
N GLY A 236 -9.10 -17.75 -5.39
CA GLY A 236 -8.51 -18.18 -4.10
C GLY A 236 -7.62 -17.13 -3.43
N HIS A 237 -7.62 -15.90 -3.95
CA HIS A 237 -6.91 -14.76 -3.36
C HIS A 237 -7.85 -13.56 -3.18
N GLU A 238 -9.08 -13.84 -2.76
CA GLU A 238 -10.06 -12.81 -2.44
C GLU A 238 -9.60 -12.02 -1.21
N LEU A 239 -9.71 -10.67 -1.29
CA LEU A 239 -9.21 -9.76 -0.25
C LEU A 239 -10.30 -8.91 0.40
N SER A 240 -11.47 -8.79 -0.27
CA SER A 240 -12.58 -7.92 0.12
C SER A 240 -13.94 -8.63 0.09
N GLY A 241 -13.96 -9.93 0.38
CA GLY A 241 -15.13 -10.77 0.17
C GLY A 241 -15.41 -10.90 -1.33
N THR A 242 -16.52 -10.33 -1.79
CA THR A 242 -16.88 -10.33 -3.22
C THR A 242 -16.86 -8.93 -3.84
N TYR A 243 -16.38 -7.91 -3.11
CA TYR A 243 -16.46 -6.50 -3.52
C TYR A 243 -15.13 -6.02 -4.12
N ASN A 244 -14.86 -6.44 -5.37
CA ASN A 244 -13.61 -6.13 -6.06
C ASN A 244 -13.83 -5.24 -7.31
N ASP A 245 -12.73 -4.81 -7.91
CA ASP A 245 -12.71 -3.94 -9.08
C ASP A 245 -13.47 -4.55 -10.27
N ASP A 246 -13.36 -5.86 -10.51
CA ASP A 246 -14.09 -6.53 -11.63
C ASP A 246 -15.59 -6.45 -11.43
N ILE A 247 -16.08 -6.59 -10.21
CA ILE A 247 -17.52 -6.42 -9.90
C ILE A 247 -17.93 -4.95 -10.11
N ALA A 248 -17.11 -4.00 -9.66
CA ALA A 248 -17.39 -2.59 -9.87
C ALA A 248 -17.47 -2.20 -11.35
N LEU A 249 -16.58 -2.75 -12.18
CA LEU A 249 -16.55 -2.46 -13.61
C LEU A 249 -17.61 -3.20 -14.41
N SER A 250 -17.94 -4.45 -14.05
CA SER A 250 -18.86 -5.28 -14.81
C SER A 250 -20.33 -5.12 -14.40
N LYS A 251 -20.62 -4.85 -13.11
CA LYS A 251 -21.98 -4.72 -12.55
C LYS A 251 -22.33 -3.30 -12.11
N GLY A 252 -21.37 -2.38 -12.23
CA GLY A 252 -21.49 -1.00 -11.78
C GLY A 252 -20.82 -0.75 -10.42
N PRO A 253 -20.31 0.48 -10.21
CA PRO A 253 -19.50 0.82 -9.04
C PRO A 253 -20.26 0.68 -7.71
N ASP A 254 -21.59 0.86 -7.70
CA ASP A 254 -22.43 0.66 -6.51
C ASP A 254 -22.42 -0.79 -6.02
N ALA A 255 -22.18 -1.76 -6.91
CA ALA A 255 -22.17 -3.19 -6.56
C ALA A 255 -20.90 -3.64 -5.81
N ALA A 256 -19.84 -2.83 -5.79
CA ALA A 256 -18.60 -3.11 -5.09
C ALA A 256 -18.07 -1.88 -4.35
N TRP A 257 -17.48 -0.90 -5.03
CA TRP A 257 -16.91 0.29 -4.37
C TRP A 257 -17.91 1.05 -3.50
N GLY A 258 -19.18 1.15 -3.96
CA GLY A 258 -20.27 1.77 -3.19
C GLY A 258 -20.50 1.03 -1.89
N VAL A 259 -20.60 -0.31 -1.93
CA VAL A 259 -20.75 -1.15 -0.73
C VAL A 259 -19.59 -0.96 0.25
N LEU A 260 -18.34 -0.95 -0.25
CA LEU A 260 -17.16 -0.73 0.59
C LEU A 260 -17.21 0.64 1.28
N MET A 261 -17.52 1.72 0.53
CA MET A 261 -17.67 3.07 1.08
C MET A 261 -18.78 3.15 2.12
N ASP A 262 -19.95 2.56 1.85
CA ASP A 262 -21.11 2.57 2.75
C ASP A 262 -20.90 1.76 4.03
N ARG A 263 -20.05 0.73 3.98
CA ARG A 263 -19.57 0.00 5.17
C ARG A 263 -18.55 0.79 5.99
N GLY A 264 -18.00 1.88 5.45
CA GLY A 264 -17.10 2.80 6.15
C GLY A 264 -15.62 2.45 6.03
N TYR A 265 -15.21 1.80 4.95
CA TYR A 265 -13.81 1.76 4.57
C TYR A 265 -13.35 3.15 4.15
N ASN A 266 -12.20 3.58 4.67
CA ASN A 266 -11.67 4.94 4.45
C ASN A 266 -10.58 4.96 3.38
N VAL A 267 -9.97 3.82 3.05
CA VAL A 267 -8.97 3.69 1.99
C VAL A 267 -9.33 2.47 1.15
N ILE A 268 -9.42 2.66 -0.15
CA ILE A 268 -9.68 1.57 -1.12
C ILE A 268 -8.46 1.47 -2.04
N GLN A 269 -7.81 0.32 -2.03
CA GLN A 269 -6.75 0.01 -2.99
C GLN A 269 -7.37 -0.60 -4.26
N THR A 270 -6.99 -0.06 -5.41
CA THR A 270 -7.56 -0.41 -6.72
C THR A 270 -6.47 -0.43 -7.79
N ASP A 271 -6.72 -1.16 -8.88
CA ASP A 271 -5.98 -1.08 -10.15
C ASP A 271 -6.64 -0.06 -11.12
N TRP A 272 -7.77 0.56 -10.73
CA TRP A 272 -8.58 1.44 -11.59
C TRP A 272 -8.79 2.83 -10.97
N PRO A 273 -7.71 3.61 -10.75
CA PRO A 273 -7.76 4.85 -9.99
C PRO A 273 -8.72 5.90 -10.57
N SER A 274 -8.73 6.10 -11.90
CA SER A 274 -9.55 7.15 -12.50
C SER A 274 -11.05 6.85 -12.41
N GLN A 275 -11.43 5.58 -12.55
CA GLN A 275 -12.82 5.14 -12.42
C GLN A 275 -13.31 5.28 -10.98
N LEU A 276 -12.50 4.83 -10.02
CA LEU A 276 -12.82 4.94 -8.61
C LEU A 276 -12.84 6.41 -8.16
N ALA A 277 -11.91 7.26 -8.65
CA ALA A 277 -11.88 8.69 -8.34
C ALA A 277 -13.13 9.41 -8.87
N SER A 278 -13.54 9.11 -10.11
CA SER A 278 -14.77 9.63 -10.69
C SER A 278 -15.99 9.23 -9.87
N TYR A 279 -16.10 7.95 -9.49
CA TYR A 279 -17.20 7.45 -8.69
C TYR A 279 -17.25 8.10 -7.29
N ARG A 280 -16.11 8.15 -6.58
CA ARG A 280 -15.98 8.79 -5.28
C ARG A 280 -16.43 10.26 -5.32
N ASN A 281 -15.93 11.00 -6.30
CA ASN A 281 -16.26 12.42 -6.44
C ASN A 281 -17.75 12.65 -6.72
N ASN A 282 -18.40 11.77 -7.51
CA ASN A 282 -19.84 11.84 -7.72
C ASN A 282 -20.66 11.47 -6.48
N LYS A 283 -20.13 10.57 -5.64
CA LYS A 283 -20.84 10.12 -4.41
C LYS A 283 -20.74 11.14 -3.26
N PHE A 284 -19.62 11.85 -3.15
CA PHE A 284 -19.34 12.72 -1.99
C PHE A 284 -19.11 14.20 -2.32
N GLY A 285 -18.88 14.53 -3.60
CA GLY A 285 -18.66 15.90 -4.07
C GLY A 285 -19.90 16.58 -4.44
#